data_18d9911e215c54ce1082c19c23c0a548
#
_entry.id   18d9911e215c54ce1082c19c23c0a548
#
_cell.length_a   1.000
_cell.length_b   1.000
_cell.length_c   1.000
_cell.angle_alpha   90.00
_cell.angle_beta   90.00
_cell.angle_gamma   90.00
#
_symmetry.space_group_name_H-M   'P 1'
#
loop_
_entity.id
_entity.type
_entity.pdbx_description
1 polymer ?
#
loop_
_entity_poly.entity_id
_entity_poly.type
_entity_poly.pdbx_seq_one_letter_code
_entity_poly.pdbx_strand_id
1 'polypeptide(L)'
;MEKLFNTSGLIHDKAIKSMIRPLKNVEIKKIIDAGSGKTSASIMLKYFPTAQVDAIIYPGDNRKKNPIESAIGSNRLEVIEADICATCFRKKYDLCLALLTLGEAHNFGNHFSDLFHQLMDIRAKYFIIYDILEDPAVHYRYMEQYFKEKGFKVLKKKKFKNPNPEHYPKVKYDKYKLEFDSKHYVGYLLARSDNK
;
A
#
# COMPACT_ATOMS: atom_id res chain seq x y z
N MET A 1 0.06 7.60 23.15
CA MET A 1 -0.02 7.01 21.79
C MET A 1 -1.21 7.46 20.94
N GLU A 2 -2.31 7.93 21.53
CA GLU A 2 -3.54 8.32 20.78
C GLU A 2 -3.45 9.67 20.01
N LYS A 3 -2.51 10.54 20.31
CA LYS A 3 -2.39 11.87 19.67
C LYS A 3 -1.70 11.91 18.30
N LEU A 4 -1.19 10.78 17.80
CA LEU A 4 -0.41 10.72 16.54
C LEU A 4 -1.26 10.47 15.28
N PHE A 5 -2.52 10.07 15.45
CA PHE A 5 -3.39 9.80 14.30
C PHE A 5 -4.36 10.96 14.12
N ASN A 6 -4.19 11.71 13.04
CA ASN A 6 -5.27 12.52 12.51
C ASN A 6 -6.42 11.60 12.05
N THR A 7 -7.61 12.14 11.79
CA THR A 7 -8.79 11.35 11.39
C THR A 7 -8.54 10.41 10.21
N SER A 8 -7.68 10.77 9.26
CA SER A 8 -7.29 9.90 8.14
C SER A 8 -6.48 8.68 8.59
N GLY A 9 -5.54 8.84 9.50
CA GLY A 9 -4.77 7.73 10.06
C GLY A 9 -5.63 6.68 10.76
N LEU A 10 -6.68 7.09 11.47
CA LEU A 10 -7.62 6.17 12.13
C LEU A 10 -8.44 5.34 11.14
N ILE A 11 -8.78 5.91 9.99
CA ILE A 11 -9.53 5.22 8.95
C ILE A 11 -8.67 4.13 8.30
N HIS A 12 -7.44 4.48 7.95
CA HIS A 12 -6.50 3.53 7.39
C HIS A 12 -6.17 2.42 8.38
N ASP A 13 -6.01 2.73 9.68
CA ASP A 13 -5.83 1.73 10.74
C ASP A 13 -6.98 0.71 10.76
N LYS A 14 -8.24 1.17 10.76
CA LYS A 14 -9.42 0.29 10.72
C LYS A 14 -9.48 -0.56 9.45
N ALA A 15 -9.14 0.03 8.30
CA ALA A 15 -9.13 -0.66 7.03
C ALA A 15 -8.08 -1.77 7.02
N ILE A 16 -6.83 -1.44 7.37
CA ILE A 16 -5.74 -2.40 7.43
C ILE A 16 -6.02 -3.50 8.45
N LYS A 17 -6.51 -3.17 9.65
CA LYS A 17 -6.95 -4.17 10.64
C LYS A 17 -7.94 -5.17 10.04
N SER A 18 -8.89 -4.65 9.25
CA SER A 18 -9.84 -5.53 8.55
C SER A 18 -9.13 -6.41 7.52
N MET A 19 -8.19 -5.85 6.74
CA MET A 19 -7.50 -6.58 5.66
C MET A 19 -6.59 -7.69 6.21
N ILE A 20 -5.86 -7.45 7.29
CA ILE A 20 -4.91 -8.42 7.87
C ILE A 20 -5.58 -9.55 8.64
N ARG A 21 -6.89 -9.47 8.93
CA ARG A 21 -7.60 -10.50 9.72
C ARG A 21 -7.36 -11.95 9.24
N PRO A 22 -7.29 -12.25 7.93
CA PRO A 22 -6.96 -13.60 7.48
C PRO A 22 -5.54 -14.05 7.83
N LEU A 23 -4.63 -13.12 8.14
CA LEU A 23 -3.24 -13.40 8.50
C LEU A 23 -3.01 -13.56 10.01
N LYS A 24 -4.06 -13.58 10.83
CA LYS A 24 -3.93 -13.61 12.31
C LYS A 24 -3.08 -14.76 12.87
N ASN A 25 -3.04 -15.89 12.15
CA ASN A 25 -2.29 -17.09 12.53
C ASN A 25 -1.04 -17.29 11.65
N VAL A 26 -0.67 -16.29 10.86
CA VAL A 26 0.51 -16.33 9.99
C VAL A 26 1.63 -15.55 10.66
N GLU A 27 2.79 -16.17 10.78
CA GLU A 27 3.98 -15.49 11.27
C GLU A 27 4.50 -14.54 10.19
N ILE A 28 4.50 -13.24 10.49
CA ILE A 28 5.02 -12.16 9.64
C ILE A 28 6.21 -11.54 10.35
N LYS A 29 7.41 -11.73 9.81
CA LYS A 29 8.68 -11.23 10.38
C LYS A 29 9.28 -10.06 9.62
N LYS A 30 9.07 -10.01 8.30
CA LYS A 30 9.65 -8.98 7.43
C LYS A 30 8.58 -8.35 6.57
N ILE A 31 8.45 -7.05 6.68
CA ILE A 31 7.45 -6.26 5.96
C ILE A 31 8.18 -5.22 5.12
N ILE A 32 7.74 -5.01 3.88
CA ILE A 32 8.08 -3.84 3.09
C ILE A 32 6.83 -2.96 2.99
N ASP A 33 6.97 -1.70 3.38
CA ASP A 33 5.95 -0.66 3.23
C ASP A 33 6.32 0.19 2.02
N ALA A 34 5.78 -0.19 0.87
CA ALA A 34 6.12 0.38 -0.42
C ALA A 34 5.38 1.71 -0.63
N GLY A 35 6.11 2.81 -0.64
CA GLY A 35 5.55 4.17 -0.66
C GLY A 35 5.04 4.58 0.71
N SER A 36 5.88 4.40 1.73
CA SER A 36 5.52 4.65 3.12
C SER A 36 5.08 6.09 3.35
N GLY A 37 3.89 6.23 3.90
CA GLY A 37 3.35 7.50 4.37
C GLY A 37 3.60 7.72 5.87
N LYS A 38 3.02 8.80 6.40
CA LYS A 38 3.19 9.19 7.81
C LYS A 38 2.71 8.14 8.83
N THR A 39 1.86 7.20 8.44
CA THR A 39 1.15 6.31 9.37
C THR A 39 1.25 4.83 9.03
N SER A 40 1.58 4.48 7.79
CA SER A 40 1.54 3.10 7.30
C SER A 40 2.51 2.19 8.04
N ALA A 41 3.77 2.58 8.18
CA ALA A 41 4.77 1.82 8.93
C ALA A 41 4.38 1.64 10.41
N SER A 42 3.82 2.68 11.05
CA SER A 42 3.33 2.62 12.44
C SER A 42 2.19 1.60 12.59
N ILE A 43 1.28 1.55 11.61
CA ILE A 43 0.18 0.59 11.58
C ILE A 43 0.74 -0.84 11.48
N MET A 44 1.75 -1.06 10.63
CA MET A 44 2.38 -2.37 10.50
C MET A 44 3.05 -2.81 11.79
N LEU A 45 3.85 -1.95 12.42
CA LEU A 45 4.51 -2.25 13.69
C LEU A 45 3.52 -2.51 14.84
N LYS A 46 2.36 -1.87 14.82
CA LYS A 46 1.27 -2.10 15.78
C LYS A 46 0.66 -3.50 15.65
N TYR A 47 0.38 -3.93 14.42
CA TYR A 47 -0.30 -5.21 14.19
C TYR A 47 0.64 -6.40 14.08
N PHE A 48 1.91 -6.16 13.81
CA PHE A 48 2.96 -7.17 13.74
C PHE A 48 4.10 -6.80 14.69
N PRO A 49 3.92 -6.99 16.00
CA PRO A 49 4.82 -6.46 17.02
C PRO A 49 6.23 -7.08 17.02
N THR A 50 6.44 -8.19 16.33
CA THR A 50 7.74 -8.85 16.16
C THR A 50 8.37 -8.62 14.81
N ALA A 51 7.67 -7.96 13.87
CA ALA A 51 8.17 -7.76 12.52
C ALA A 51 9.17 -6.61 12.44
N GLN A 52 10.11 -6.75 11.50
CA GLN A 52 10.92 -5.66 10.97
C GLN A 52 10.21 -5.05 9.76
N VAL A 53 10.28 -3.73 9.63
CA VAL A 53 9.61 -2.97 8.56
C VAL A 53 10.66 -2.15 7.80
N ASP A 54 10.78 -2.41 6.51
CA ASP A 54 11.50 -1.56 5.56
C ASP A 54 10.49 -0.57 4.98
N ALA A 55 10.56 0.70 5.38
CA ALA A 55 9.67 1.77 4.92
C ALA A 55 10.31 2.50 3.74
N ILE A 56 9.75 2.31 2.55
CA ILE A 56 10.27 2.91 1.32
C ILE A 56 9.61 4.26 1.11
N ILE A 57 10.42 5.30 1.01
CA ILE A 57 9.99 6.66 0.67
C ILE A 57 10.65 7.10 -0.63
N TYR A 58 9.94 7.94 -1.39
CA TYR A 58 10.49 8.47 -2.63
C TYR A 58 11.66 9.41 -2.33
N PRO A 59 12.77 9.35 -3.09
CA PRO A 59 13.93 10.19 -2.88
C PRO A 59 13.59 11.68 -2.85
N GLY A 60 14.07 12.38 -1.83
CA GLY A 60 13.79 13.80 -1.62
C GLY A 60 12.41 14.13 -1.03
N ASP A 61 11.57 13.14 -0.71
CA ASP A 61 10.30 13.39 0.01
C ASP A 61 10.53 13.52 1.53
N ASN A 62 11.22 14.57 1.93
CA ASN A 62 11.51 14.87 3.33
C ASN A 62 10.25 15.10 4.19
N ARG A 63 9.08 15.32 3.57
CA ARG A 63 7.80 15.50 4.28
C ARG A 63 7.37 14.24 5.02
N LYS A 64 7.81 13.08 4.55
CA LYS A 64 7.41 11.77 5.09
C LYS A 64 8.47 11.17 6.04
N LYS A 65 9.74 11.52 5.85
CA LYS A 65 10.86 10.93 6.60
C LYS A 65 10.81 11.23 8.10
N ASN A 66 10.82 12.49 8.47
CA ASN A 66 10.87 12.90 9.88
C ASN A 66 9.69 12.39 10.72
N PRO A 67 8.43 12.44 10.28
CA PRO A 67 7.31 11.87 11.04
C PRO A 67 7.40 10.36 11.22
N ILE A 68 7.94 9.62 10.27
CA ILE A 68 8.11 8.16 10.39
C ILE A 68 9.19 7.87 11.45
N GLU A 69 10.34 8.49 11.36
CA GLU A 69 11.47 8.30 12.29
C GLU A 69 11.12 8.73 13.71
N SER A 70 10.48 9.89 13.88
CA SER A 70 10.12 10.43 15.21
C SER A 70 8.98 9.67 15.88
N ALA A 71 8.09 9.08 15.10
CA ALA A 71 6.91 8.38 15.64
C ALA A 71 7.26 7.04 16.27
N ILE A 72 8.40 6.45 15.94
CA ILE A 72 8.55 5.02 16.20
C ILE A 72 9.71 4.71 17.12
N GLY A 73 10.81 5.47 17.16
CA GLY A 73 11.95 5.19 18.06
C GLY A 73 12.33 3.69 18.11
N SER A 74 11.99 2.96 17.07
CA SER A 74 11.99 1.51 17.06
C SER A 74 13.16 0.98 16.24
N ASN A 75 13.97 0.14 16.86
CA ASN A 75 15.00 -0.63 16.18
C ASN A 75 14.44 -1.64 15.13
N ARG A 76 13.12 -1.67 14.95
CA ARG A 76 12.43 -2.54 13.98
C ARG A 76 12.00 -1.82 12.71
N LEU A 77 12.33 -0.53 12.57
CA LEU A 77 12.02 0.25 11.38
C LEU A 77 13.32 0.67 10.69
N GLU A 78 13.42 0.38 9.41
CA GLU A 78 14.42 0.93 8.51
C GLU A 78 13.71 1.84 7.49
N VAL A 79 14.15 3.09 7.36
CA VAL A 79 13.64 4.03 6.36
C VAL A 79 14.62 4.03 5.19
N ILE A 80 14.12 3.70 4.01
CA ILE A 80 14.90 3.55 2.78
C ILE A 80 14.39 4.54 1.74
N GLU A 81 15.26 5.44 1.29
CA GLU A 81 14.96 6.32 0.17
C GLU A 81 15.20 5.57 -1.14
N ALA A 82 14.12 5.26 -1.85
CA ALA A 82 14.19 4.56 -3.14
C ALA A 82 12.99 4.88 -4.03
N ASP A 83 13.23 5.02 -5.32
CA ASP A 83 12.17 4.99 -6.33
C ASP A 83 11.78 3.53 -6.59
N ILE A 84 10.55 3.17 -6.26
CA ILE A 84 10.03 1.80 -6.42
C ILE A 84 10.08 1.38 -7.90
N CYS A 85 9.85 2.31 -8.83
CA CYS A 85 9.86 2.03 -10.26
C CYS A 85 11.27 1.77 -10.81
N ALA A 86 12.30 2.29 -10.14
CA ALA A 86 13.69 2.16 -10.57
C ALA A 86 14.50 1.16 -9.72
N THR A 87 13.94 0.65 -8.63
CA THR A 87 14.69 -0.15 -7.66
C THR A 87 14.28 -1.62 -7.69
N CYS A 88 15.26 -2.51 -7.82
CA CYS A 88 15.03 -3.95 -7.69
C CYS A 88 15.18 -4.38 -6.23
N PHE A 89 14.09 -4.70 -5.56
CA PHE A 89 14.09 -5.19 -4.18
C PHE A 89 14.41 -6.69 -4.14
N ARG A 90 15.66 -7.05 -3.83
CA ARG A 90 16.13 -8.45 -3.81
C ARG A 90 15.81 -9.19 -2.51
N LYS A 91 15.59 -8.48 -1.40
CA LYS A 91 15.20 -9.08 -0.12
C LYS A 91 13.88 -9.84 -0.27
N LYS A 92 13.71 -10.91 0.51
CA LYS A 92 12.43 -11.63 0.63
C LYS A 92 11.66 -11.07 1.81
N TYR A 93 10.37 -10.84 1.62
CA TYR A 93 9.45 -10.33 2.63
C TYR A 93 8.31 -11.32 2.87
N ASP A 94 7.72 -11.26 4.05
CA ASP A 94 6.49 -11.99 4.32
C ASP A 94 5.28 -11.20 3.83
N LEU A 95 5.33 -9.85 3.96
CA LEU A 95 4.24 -8.96 3.59
C LEU A 95 4.77 -7.71 2.87
N CYS A 96 4.12 -7.35 1.78
CA CYS A 96 4.25 -6.04 1.12
C CYS A 96 2.95 -5.25 1.36
N LEU A 97 3.10 -4.03 1.86
CA LEU A 97 2.02 -3.05 1.97
C LEU A 97 2.21 -1.97 0.92
N ALA A 98 1.16 -1.65 0.19
CA ALA A 98 1.05 -0.47 -0.67
C ALA A 98 -0.22 0.30 -0.27
N LEU A 99 -0.06 1.29 0.60
CA LEU A 99 -1.14 2.10 1.15
C LEU A 99 -1.19 3.45 0.46
N LEU A 100 -2.16 3.66 -0.43
CA LEU A 100 -2.34 4.87 -1.25
C LEU A 100 -1.13 5.17 -2.16
N THR A 101 -0.31 4.19 -2.42
CA THR A 101 0.93 4.36 -3.18
C THR A 101 0.65 4.54 -4.66
N LEU A 102 -0.32 3.81 -5.18
CA LEU A 102 -0.68 3.84 -6.59
C LEU A 102 -1.33 5.17 -6.99
N GLY A 103 -2.17 5.72 -6.11
CA GLY A 103 -2.79 7.03 -6.33
C GLY A 103 -1.80 8.19 -6.28
N GLU A 104 -0.67 8.02 -5.59
CA GLU A 104 0.40 9.02 -5.52
C GLU A 104 1.38 8.96 -6.70
N ALA A 105 1.34 7.90 -7.53
CA ALA A 105 2.29 7.71 -8.63
C ALA A 105 2.39 8.91 -9.57
N HIS A 106 1.27 9.59 -9.82
CA HIS A 106 1.25 10.81 -10.63
C HIS A 106 2.06 11.97 -10.07
N ASN A 107 2.06 12.12 -8.74
CA ASN A 107 2.76 13.22 -8.08
C ASN A 107 4.28 13.12 -8.29
N PHE A 108 4.76 11.94 -8.68
CA PHE A 108 6.18 11.65 -8.91
C PHE A 108 6.51 11.37 -10.38
N GLY A 109 5.58 11.65 -11.31
CA GLY A 109 5.82 11.46 -12.75
C GLY A 109 5.82 10.00 -13.20
N ASN A 110 5.43 9.07 -12.35
CA ASN A 110 5.36 7.64 -12.64
C ASN A 110 4.00 7.25 -13.23
N HIS A 111 4.00 6.28 -14.14
CA HIS A 111 2.77 5.69 -14.62
C HIS A 111 2.25 4.64 -13.63
N PHE A 112 0.93 4.65 -13.41
CA PHE A 112 0.26 3.66 -12.54
C PHE A 112 0.65 2.22 -12.89
N SER A 113 0.66 1.88 -14.18
CA SER A 113 1.01 0.54 -14.66
C SER A 113 2.42 0.12 -14.26
N ASP A 114 3.39 1.01 -14.38
CA ASP A 114 4.80 0.70 -14.10
C ASP A 114 4.99 0.48 -12.61
N LEU A 115 4.45 1.37 -11.78
CA LEU A 115 4.48 1.20 -10.32
C LEU A 115 3.78 -0.08 -9.89
N PHE A 116 2.64 -0.39 -10.49
CA PHE A 116 1.88 -1.60 -10.16
C PHE A 116 2.66 -2.88 -10.52
N HIS A 117 3.30 -2.91 -11.70
CA HIS A 117 4.15 -4.03 -12.10
C HIS A 117 5.33 -4.20 -11.15
N GLN A 118 6.03 -3.13 -10.81
CA GLN A 118 7.16 -3.16 -9.89
C GLN A 118 6.75 -3.62 -8.48
N LEU A 119 5.60 -3.18 -7.98
CA LEU A 119 5.06 -3.67 -6.72
C LEU A 119 4.83 -5.18 -6.74
N MET A 120 4.26 -5.72 -7.83
CA MET A 120 4.01 -7.15 -7.95
C MET A 120 5.30 -7.98 -8.08
N ASP A 121 6.39 -7.39 -8.53
CA ASP A 121 7.70 -8.04 -8.64
C ASP A 121 8.47 -8.10 -7.30
N ILE A 122 8.06 -7.34 -6.30
CA ILE A 122 8.60 -7.45 -4.94
C ILE A 122 8.43 -8.89 -4.44
N ARG A 123 9.50 -9.48 -3.91
CA ARG A 123 9.51 -10.86 -3.41
C ARG A 123 8.83 -10.96 -2.05
N ALA A 124 7.50 -10.82 -2.01
CA ALA A 124 6.69 -10.99 -0.81
C ALA A 124 5.71 -12.16 -0.96
N LYS A 125 5.38 -12.83 0.16
CA LYS A 125 4.38 -13.91 0.20
C LYS A 125 2.97 -13.36 0.13
N TYR A 126 2.73 -12.27 0.86
CA TYR A 126 1.44 -11.60 0.94
C TYR A 126 1.56 -10.16 0.48
N PHE A 127 0.47 -9.61 -0.08
CA PHE A 127 0.38 -8.22 -0.46
C PHE A 127 -0.92 -7.63 0.08
N ILE A 128 -0.82 -6.42 0.63
CA ILE A 128 -1.97 -5.58 0.89
C ILE A 128 -1.86 -4.37 -0.02
N ILE A 129 -2.78 -4.26 -0.96
CA ILE A 129 -2.93 -3.09 -1.81
C ILE A 129 -4.20 -2.40 -1.36
N TYR A 130 -4.07 -1.15 -0.91
CA TYR A 130 -5.18 -0.34 -0.44
C TYR A 130 -5.07 1.04 -1.04
N ASP A 131 -5.98 1.36 -1.96
CA ASP A 131 -5.91 2.60 -2.71
C ASP A 131 -7.29 3.09 -3.16
N ILE A 132 -7.31 4.32 -3.69
CA ILE A 132 -8.44 4.85 -4.44
C ILE A 132 -8.35 4.30 -5.86
N LEU A 133 -8.93 3.15 -6.06
CA LEU A 133 -8.93 2.50 -7.36
C LEU A 133 -10.32 2.69 -7.98
N GLU A 134 -10.58 3.86 -8.52
CA GLU A 134 -11.86 4.19 -9.10
C GLU A 134 -11.81 4.45 -10.59
N ASP A 135 -11.96 3.46 -11.34
CA ASP A 135 -13.05 3.23 -12.25
C ASP A 135 -13.54 1.80 -12.00
N PRO A 136 -14.69 1.62 -11.38
CA PRO A 136 -15.18 0.29 -11.05
C PRO A 136 -15.38 -0.59 -12.29
N ALA A 137 -15.61 0.00 -13.46
CA ALA A 137 -15.93 -0.75 -14.66
C ALA A 137 -14.70 -1.30 -15.39
N VAL A 138 -13.61 -0.55 -15.39
CA VAL A 138 -12.44 -0.89 -16.23
C VAL A 138 -11.33 -1.53 -15.40
N HIS A 139 -10.89 -0.90 -14.31
CA HIS A 139 -9.69 -1.36 -13.61
C HIS A 139 -9.93 -2.60 -12.72
N TYR A 140 -11.09 -2.73 -12.08
CA TYR A 140 -11.32 -3.86 -11.16
C TYR A 140 -11.39 -5.22 -11.82
N ARG A 141 -12.01 -5.33 -13.00
CA ARG A 141 -12.07 -6.60 -13.72
C ARG A 141 -10.69 -7.05 -14.17
N TYR A 142 -9.89 -6.10 -14.64
CA TYR A 142 -8.53 -6.38 -15.09
C TYR A 142 -7.58 -6.65 -13.94
N MET A 143 -7.73 -6.01 -12.78
CA MET A 143 -6.85 -6.24 -11.64
C MET A 143 -6.93 -7.67 -11.13
N GLU A 144 -8.12 -8.23 -10.94
CA GLU A 144 -8.24 -9.61 -10.45
C GLU A 144 -7.72 -10.62 -11.47
N GLN A 145 -7.96 -10.39 -12.75
CA GLN A 145 -7.37 -11.21 -13.82
C GLN A 145 -5.85 -11.10 -13.82
N TYR A 146 -5.33 -9.88 -13.74
CA TYR A 146 -3.90 -9.62 -13.67
C TYR A 146 -3.25 -10.29 -12.44
N PHE A 147 -3.86 -10.20 -11.26
CA PHE A 147 -3.37 -10.91 -10.08
C PHE A 147 -3.28 -12.41 -10.33
N LYS A 148 -4.31 -12.99 -10.92
CA LYS A 148 -4.33 -14.42 -11.26
C LYS A 148 -3.23 -14.79 -12.26
N GLU A 149 -3.05 -14.01 -13.32
CA GLU A 149 -2.02 -14.19 -14.33
C GLU A 149 -0.60 -14.09 -13.75
N LYS A 150 -0.40 -13.22 -12.76
CA LYS A 150 0.86 -13.07 -12.01
C LYS A 150 1.03 -14.11 -10.89
N GLY A 151 0.14 -15.08 -10.78
CA GLY A 151 0.22 -16.16 -9.80
C GLY A 151 -0.20 -15.75 -8.39
N PHE A 152 -1.12 -14.80 -8.27
CA PHE A 152 -1.68 -14.42 -6.98
C PHE A 152 -3.09 -14.94 -6.78
N LYS A 153 -3.40 -15.30 -5.54
CA LYS A 153 -4.75 -15.61 -5.07
C LYS A 153 -5.27 -14.43 -4.26
N VAL A 154 -6.46 -13.94 -4.59
CA VAL A 154 -7.16 -12.93 -3.78
C VAL A 154 -7.73 -13.62 -2.55
N LEU A 155 -7.19 -13.34 -1.37
CA LEU A 155 -7.68 -13.84 -0.09
C LEU A 155 -8.82 -13.00 0.45
N LYS A 156 -8.78 -11.70 0.17
CA LYS A 156 -9.80 -10.74 0.58
C LYS A 156 -9.84 -9.54 -0.34
N LYS A 157 -11.05 -9.08 -0.63
CA LYS A 157 -11.33 -7.79 -1.27
C LYS A 157 -12.37 -7.06 -0.45
N LYS A 158 -12.18 -5.77 -0.23
CA LYS A 158 -13.13 -4.96 0.51
C LYS A 158 -13.11 -3.50 0.06
N LYS A 159 -14.30 -2.92 -0.08
CA LYS A 159 -14.49 -1.47 -0.27
C LYS A 159 -14.63 -0.79 1.08
N PHE A 160 -14.06 0.39 1.19
CA PHE A 160 -14.14 1.25 2.36
C PHE A 160 -14.60 2.64 1.92
N LYS A 161 -15.52 3.24 2.66
CA LYS A 161 -15.96 4.60 2.37
C LYS A 161 -14.81 5.58 2.62
N ASN A 162 -14.56 6.48 1.68
CA ASN A 162 -13.66 7.61 1.89
C ASN A 162 -14.42 8.68 2.66
N PRO A 163 -13.98 9.11 3.84
CA PRO A 163 -14.67 10.13 4.62
C PRO A 163 -14.46 11.55 4.10
N ASN A 164 -13.39 11.76 3.32
CA ASN A 164 -12.99 13.08 2.81
C ASN A 164 -12.77 13.01 1.29
N PRO A 165 -13.83 12.70 0.49
CA PRO A 165 -13.70 12.55 -0.95
C PRO A 165 -13.26 13.85 -1.64
N GLU A 166 -13.55 15.01 -1.03
CA GLU A 166 -13.20 16.34 -1.53
C GLU A 166 -11.69 16.62 -1.49
N HIS A 167 -10.93 15.93 -0.65
CA HIS A 167 -9.47 16.10 -0.56
C HIS A 167 -8.70 15.45 -1.71
N TYR A 168 -9.37 14.62 -2.47
CA TYR A 168 -8.79 14.02 -3.66
C TYR A 168 -9.39 14.74 -4.86
N PRO A 169 -8.62 15.62 -5.53
CA PRO A 169 -9.12 16.30 -6.71
C PRO A 169 -9.59 15.26 -7.72
N LYS A 170 -10.73 15.53 -8.35
CA LYS A 170 -11.16 14.74 -9.49
C LYS A 170 -10.07 14.84 -10.55
N VAL A 171 -9.20 13.86 -10.60
CA VAL A 171 -8.17 13.80 -11.62
C VAL A 171 -8.87 13.47 -12.94
N LYS A 172 -9.11 14.47 -13.73
CA LYS A 172 -9.56 14.28 -15.11
C LYS A 172 -8.36 13.85 -15.92
N TYR A 173 -8.30 12.60 -16.27
CA TYR A 173 -7.41 12.16 -17.34
C TYR A 173 -8.02 12.59 -18.66
N ASP A 174 -7.60 13.75 -19.18
CA ASP A 174 -8.14 14.34 -20.41
C ASP A 174 -8.10 13.36 -21.60
N LYS A 175 -7.14 12.47 -21.64
CA LYS A 175 -6.96 11.51 -22.72
C LYS A 175 -8.02 10.38 -22.74
N TYR A 176 -8.64 10.05 -21.59
CA TYR A 176 -9.55 8.91 -21.49
C TYR A 176 -10.93 9.24 -20.88
N LYS A 177 -11.23 10.51 -20.58
CA LYS A 177 -12.47 10.95 -19.92
C LYS A 177 -12.83 10.13 -18.65
N LEU A 178 -11.83 9.63 -17.94
CA LEU A 178 -12.04 8.85 -16.73
C LEU A 178 -12.22 9.81 -15.56
N GLU A 179 -13.42 9.85 -14.99
CA GLU A 179 -13.68 10.52 -13.72
C GLU A 179 -13.40 9.53 -12.59
N PHE A 180 -12.39 9.81 -11.77
CA PHE A 180 -12.17 9.07 -10.53
C PHE A 180 -13.21 9.47 -9.50
N ASP A 181 -14.07 8.54 -9.10
CA ASP A 181 -14.97 8.76 -7.96
C ASP A 181 -14.20 8.46 -6.66
N SER A 182 -13.66 9.49 -6.03
CA SER A 182 -12.94 9.45 -4.77
C SER A 182 -13.74 8.96 -3.55
N LYS A 183 -14.97 8.44 -3.75
CA LYS A 183 -15.89 8.06 -2.66
C LYS A 183 -15.47 6.81 -1.90
N HIS A 184 -14.64 5.97 -2.50
CA HIS A 184 -14.25 4.69 -1.89
C HIS A 184 -12.77 4.38 -2.04
N TYR A 185 -12.22 3.75 -1.02
CA TYR A 185 -10.98 3.00 -1.11
C TYR A 185 -11.28 1.53 -1.36
N VAL A 186 -10.39 0.85 -2.04
CA VAL A 186 -10.46 -0.60 -2.20
C VAL A 186 -9.21 -1.25 -1.68
N GLY A 187 -9.42 -2.26 -0.84
CA GLY A 187 -8.35 -3.08 -0.31
C GLY A 187 -8.36 -4.48 -0.91
N TYR A 188 -7.19 -4.96 -1.31
CA TYR A 188 -6.93 -6.34 -1.66
C TYR A 188 -5.90 -6.91 -0.70
N LEU A 189 -6.18 -8.12 -0.19
CA LEU A 189 -5.18 -8.99 0.41
C LEU A 189 -4.93 -10.12 -0.58
N LEU A 190 -3.69 -10.27 -1.00
CA LEU A 190 -3.26 -11.26 -1.96
C LEU A 190 -2.27 -12.22 -1.30
N ALA A 191 -2.29 -13.48 -1.72
CA ALA A 191 -1.23 -14.43 -1.44
C ALA A 191 -0.57 -14.83 -2.76
N ARG A 192 0.75 -14.89 -2.79
CA ARG A 192 1.50 -15.47 -3.91
C ARG A 192 1.26 -16.98 -3.89
N SER A 193 0.88 -17.56 -5.01
CA SER A 193 0.78 -19.00 -5.13
C SER A 193 2.19 -19.60 -5.12
N ASP A 194 2.41 -20.63 -4.31
CA ASP A 194 3.72 -21.29 -4.14
C ASP A 194 4.14 -22.14 -5.36
N ASN A 195 3.61 -21.86 -6.52
CA ASN A 195 3.92 -22.56 -7.76
C ASN A 195 4.83 -21.69 -8.62
N LYS A 196 6.12 -21.70 -8.32
CA LYS A 196 7.22 -21.86 -9.32
C LYS A 196 8.55 -21.40 -8.75
#